data_b283110ab9932a6a4d0a91eae3f321a9
#
_entry.id   b283110ab9932a6a4d0a91eae3f321a9
#
_cell.length_a   1.000
_cell.length_b   1.000
_cell.length_c   1.000
_cell.angle_alpha   90.00
_cell.angle_beta   90.00
_cell.angle_gamma   90.00
#
_symmetry.space_group_name_H-M   'P 1'
#
loop_
_entity.id
_entity.type
_entity.pdbx_description
1 polymer ?
#
loop_
_entity_poly.entity_id
_entity_poly.type
_entity_poly.pdbx_seq_one_letter_code
_entity_poly.pdbx_strand_id
1 'polypeptide(L)'
;INNAPLEDFIRGASLADPAALDANTRRLAASISNAKKIRVTSSNGTDLSMKVCRPCISLTGFADREMGFGSFPSGEAMLVPEEDTADGTFVADSFGQVVYIDGSGPQIGLISEPIELHFTNGNLVEINAGRDSDRLNEIIKAGDKNVTRLAELGIGTNPMAREIGHVENKFRKGTAHIALGDNHLIGWGAVKKYGW
;
A
#
# COMPACT_ATOMS: atom_id res chain seq x y z
N ILE A 1 14.59 -6.48 -5.31
CA ILE A 1 14.26 -7.53 -4.32
C ILE A 1 14.43 -6.86 -2.97
N ASN A 2 13.32 -6.51 -2.35
CA ASN A 2 13.32 -5.94 -1.00
C ASN A 2 13.91 -6.98 -0.06
N ASN A 3 14.96 -6.72 0.65
CA ASN A 3 15.68 -7.55 1.62
C ASN A 3 14.82 -8.60 2.38
N ALA A 4 13.91 -9.25 1.67
CA ALA A 4 13.02 -10.26 2.20
C ALA A 4 13.84 -11.50 2.56
N PRO A 5 13.65 -12.08 3.75
CA PRO A 5 14.34 -13.30 4.13
C PRO A 5 13.96 -14.46 3.20
N LEU A 6 14.88 -15.41 3.02
CA LEU A 6 14.64 -16.60 2.18
C LEU A 6 13.33 -17.32 2.55
N GLU A 7 12.95 -17.27 3.81
CA GLU A 7 11.72 -17.87 4.30
C GLU A 7 10.46 -17.33 3.61
N ASP A 8 10.45 -16.06 3.23
CA ASP A 8 9.31 -15.45 2.53
C ASP A 8 9.13 -16.00 1.09
N PHE A 9 10.18 -16.63 0.54
CA PHE A 9 10.12 -17.25 -0.79
C PHE A 9 9.72 -18.73 -0.77
N ILE A 10 9.71 -19.36 0.39
CA ILE A 10 9.41 -20.80 0.54
C ILE A 10 8.23 -21.10 1.46
N ARG A 11 7.60 -20.09 2.03
CA ARG A 11 6.45 -20.19 2.95
C ARG A 11 5.44 -19.07 2.70
N GLY A 12 4.29 -19.18 3.34
CA GLY A 12 3.27 -18.13 3.36
C GLY A 12 2.79 -17.74 1.97
N ALA A 13 2.86 -16.46 1.65
CA ALA A 13 2.34 -15.89 0.40
C ALA A 13 2.87 -16.54 -0.88
N SER A 14 4.11 -17.08 -0.85
CA SER A 14 4.73 -17.76 -1.99
C SER A 14 4.11 -19.13 -2.31
N LEU A 15 3.36 -19.71 -1.39
CA LEU A 15 2.68 -20.99 -1.56
C LEU A 15 1.26 -20.86 -2.14
N ALA A 16 0.78 -19.66 -2.37
CA ALA A 16 -0.50 -19.47 -3.04
C ALA A 16 -0.48 -20.06 -4.45
N ASP A 17 -1.57 -20.70 -4.85
CA ASP A 17 -1.74 -21.15 -6.23
C ASP A 17 -1.71 -19.94 -7.18
N PRO A 18 -0.75 -19.84 -8.10
CA PRO A 18 -0.56 -18.65 -8.91
C PRO A 18 -1.75 -18.35 -9.83
N ALA A 19 -2.38 -19.38 -10.38
CA ALA A 19 -3.52 -19.19 -11.29
C ALA A 19 -4.76 -18.71 -10.55
N ALA A 20 -5.05 -19.28 -9.38
CA ALA A 20 -6.15 -18.85 -8.53
C ALA A 20 -5.92 -17.44 -7.99
N LEU A 21 -4.69 -17.11 -7.60
CA LEU A 21 -4.32 -15.78 -7.13
C LEU A 21 -4.52 -14.74 -8.23
N ASP A 22 -4.01 -15.01 -9.45
CA ASP A 22 -4.17 -14.13 -10.61
C ASP A 22 -5.65 -13.89 -10.92
N ALA A 23 -6.44 -14.95 -11.06
CA ALA A 23 -7.86 -14.85 -11.36
C ALA A 23 -8.64 -14.05 -10.30
N ASN A 24 -8.36 -14.27 -9.02
CA ASN A 24 -9.03 -13.58 -7.93
C ASN A 24 -8.64 -12.10 -7.86
N THR A 25 -7.36 -11.80 -8.00
CA THR A 25 -6.87 -10.42 -7.96
C THR A 25 -7.39 -9.61 -9.14
N ARG A 26 -7.34 -10.15 -10.36
CA ARG A 26 -7.90 -9.50 -11.56
C ARG A 26 -9.39 -9.29 -11.47
N ARG A 27 -10.14 -10.25 -10.91
CA ARG A 27 -11.59 -10.10 -10.69
C ARG A 27 -11.90 -8.94 -9.73
N LEU A 28 -11.18 -8.83 -8.62
CA LEU A 28 -11.31 -7.71 -7.71
C LEU A 28 -10.96 -6.40 -8.43
N ALA A 29 -9.81 -6.32 -9.07
CA ALA A 29 -9.36 -5.14 -9.78
C ALA A 29 -10.38 -4.69 -10.83
N ALA A 30 -10.92 -5.62 -11.63
CA ALA A 30 -11.94 -5.32 -12.64
C ALA A 30 -13.22 -4.76 -12.01
N SER A 31 -13.64 -5.27 -10.84
CA SER A 31 -14.86 -4.81 -10.16
C SER A 31 -14.77 -3.35 -9.67
N ILE A 32 -13.57 -2.87 -9.39
CA ILE A 32 -13.35 -1.51 -8.86
C ILE A 32 -12.68 -0.55 -9.86
N SER A 33 -12.25 -1.04 -11.03
CA SER A 33 -11.52 -0.22 -12.04
C SER A 33 -12.31 0.95 -12.60
N ASN A 34 -13.64 0.88 -12.60
CA ASN A 34 -14.51 1.96 -13.08
C ASN A 34 -14.98 2.90 -11.95
N ALA A 35 -14.59 2.65 -10.73
CA ALA A 35 -14.92 3.51 -9.61
C ALA A 35 -14.34 4.91 -9.83
N LYS A 36 -15.10 5.94 -9.44
CA LYS A 36 -14.63 7.34 -9.42
C LYS A 36 -14.28 7.79 -8.02
N LYS A 37 -14.84 7.11 -7.04
CA LYS A 37 -14.61 7.35 -5.62
C LYS A 37 -14.54 6.01 -4.88
N ILE A 38 -13.58 5.90 -3.99
CA ILE A 38 -13.43 4.77 -3.07
C ILE A 38 -13.59 5.30 -1.64
N ARG A 39 -14.23 4.52 -0.80
CA ARG A 39 -14.25 4.71 0.65
C ARG A 39 -13.84 3.39 1.30
N VAL A 40 -12.84 3.47 2.17
CA VAL A 40 -12.35 2.34 2.98
C VAL A 40 -12.85 2.54 4.39
N THR A 41 -13.50 1.52 4.94
CA THR A 41 -13.95 1.52 6.34
C THR A 41 -13.54 0.22 7.01
N SER A 42 -13.20 0.29 8.30
CA SER A 42 -12.87 -0.87 9.12
C SER A 42 -13.31 -0.63 10.56
N SER A 43 -13.54 -1.71 11.30
CA SER A 43 -13.92 -1.65 12.72
C SER A 43 -12.82 -1.08 13.63
N ASN A 44 -11.58 -0.98 13.15
CA ASN A 44 -10.47 -0.35 13.88
C ASN A 44 -10.54 1.19 13.90
N GLY A 45 -11.51 1.81 13.23
CA GLY A 45 -11.67 3.26 13.15
C GLY A 45 -11.29 3.86 11.79
N THR A 46 -10.82 3.07 10.85
CA THR A 46 -10.57 3.54 9.48
C THR A 46 -11.87 4.02 8.84
N ASP A 47 -11.84 5.25 8.32
CA ASP A 47 -12.86 5.83 7.42
C ASP A 47 -12.17 6.86 6.52
N LEU A 48 -11.68 6.39 5.37
CA LEU A 48 -10.92 7.17 4.42
C LEU A 48 -11.60 7.16 3.07
N SER A 49 -11.84 8.32 2.50
CA SER A 49 -12.41 8.49 1.16
C SER A 49 -11.42 9.16 0.22
N MET A 50 -11.40 8.74 -1.04
CA MET A 50 -10.57 9.35 -2.08
C MET A 50 -11.22 9.20 -3.45
N LYS A 51 -10.90 10.09 -4.38
CA LYS A 51 -11.18 9.88 -5.81
C LYS A 51 -10.07 9.03 -6.42
N VAL A 52 -10.43 8.30 -7.48
CA VAL A 52 -9.48 7.52 -8.28
C VAL A 52 -9.70 7.85 -9.76
N CYS A 53 -8.64 8.07 -10.49
CA CYS A 53 -8.68 8.50 -11.89
C CYS A 53 -8.13 7.46 -12.87
N ARG A 54 -7.68 6.32 -12.37
CA ARG A 54 -7.03 5.27 -13.14
C ARG A 54 -7.64 3.90 -12.86
N PRO A 55 -7.55 2.96 -13.82
CA PRO A 55 -7.89 1.57 -13.58
C PRO A 55 -7.08 0.98 -12.43
N CYS A 56 -7.70 0.06 -11.72
CA CYS A 56 -7.02 -0.71 -10.68
C CYS A 56 -5.96 -1.62 -11.29
N ILE A 57 -4.78 -1.63 -10.69
CA ILE A 57 -3.64 -2.46 -11.10
C ILE A 57 -3.70 -3.80 -10.36
N SER A 58 -3.42 -4.89 -11.06
CA SER A 58 -3.35 -6.24 -10.46
C SER A 58 -1.90 -6.68 -10.33
N LEU A 59 -1.39 -6.82 -9.10
CA LEU A 59 -0.10 -7.44 -8.83
C LEU A 59 -0.31 -8.91 -8.44
N THR A 60 0.02 -9.82 -9.35
CA THR A 60 -0.34 -11.24 -9.23
C THR A 60 0.88 -12.18 -9.23
N GLY A 61 2.10 -11.64 -9.24
CA GLY A 61 3.33 -12.41 -9.35
C GLY A 61 3.78 -12.64 -10.80
N PHE A 62 2.93 -12.39 -11.78
CA PHE A 62 3.32 -12.39 -13.20
C PHE A 62 3.81 -11.00 -13.59
N ALA A 63 4.97 -10.96 -14.26
CA ALA A 63 5.46 -9.71 -14.84
C ALA A 63 4.54 -9.31 -15.99
N ASP A 64 3.91 -8.17 -15.88
CA ASP A 64 3.10 -7.59 -16.93
C ASP A 64 3.99 -6.77 -17.87
N ARG A 65 3.81 -6.97 -19.18
CA ARG A 65 4.60 -6.23 -20.20
C ARG A 65 4.31 -4.75 -20.17
N GLU A 66 3.10 -4.35 -19.79
CA GLU A 66 2.70 -2.95 -19.74
C GLU A 66 3.28 -2.24 -18.52
N MET A 67 3.33 -2.91 -17.37
CA MET A 67 3.89 -2.34 -16.14
C MET A 67 5.43 -2.45 -16.08
N GLY A 68 6.03 -3.40 -16.78
CA GLY A 68 7.48 -3.61 -16.78
C GLY A 68 8.05 -4.21 -15.50
N PHE A 69 7.23 -4.51 -14.50
CA PHE A 69 7.66 -5.15 -13.25
C PHE A 69 6.62 -6.14 -12.71
N GLY A 70 7.06 -6.99 -11.81
CA GLY A 70 6.22 -7.89 -11.04
C GLY A 70 6.73 -8.01 -9.60
N SER A 71 5.90 -8.51 -8.70
CA SER A 71 6.22 -8.73 -7.30
C SER A 71 6.14 -10.22 -6.97
N PHE A 72 7.11 -10.73 -6.22
CA PHE A 72 7.04 -12.08 -5.65
C PHE A 72 7.62 -12.10 -4.23
N PRO A 73 6.89 -12.62 -3.23
CA PRO A 73 5.48 -13.02 -3.31
C PRO A 73 4.56 -11.87 -3.71
N SER A 74 3.30 -12.15 -4.00
CA SER A 74 2.37 -11.17 -4.56
C SER A 74 0.94 -11.43 -4.11
N GLY A 75 0.01 -10.61 -4.60
CA GLY A 75 -1.43 -10.73 -4.36
C GLY A 75 -2.04 -9.42 -3.88
N GLU A 76 -2.15 -8.46 -4.80
CA GLU A 76 -2.63 -7.13 -4.48
C GLU A 76 -3.40 -6.51 -5.64
N ALA A 77 -4.55 -5.91 -5.33
CA ALA A 77 -5.24 -4.98 -6.21
C ALA A 77 -4.93 -3.55 -5.74
N MET A 78 -4.30 -2.76 -6.59
CA MET A 78 -3.72 -1.47 -6.23
C MET A 78 -4.40 -0.33 -6.97
N LEU A 79 -4.72 0.72 -6.27
CA LEU A 79 -5.34 1.95 -6.77
C LEU A 79 -4.41 3.13 -6.54
N VAL A 80 -4.38 4.03 -7.52
CA VAL A 80 -3.70 5.31 -7.41
C VAL A 80 -4.75 6.39 -7.12
N PRO A 81 -4.70 7.04 -5.94
CA PRO A 81 -5.58 8.15 -5.62
C PRO A 81 -5.38 9.31 -6.60
N GLU A 82 -6.47 10.02 -6.89
CA GLU A 82 -6.37 11.36 -7.49
C GLU A 82 -5.80 12.31 -6.43
N GLU A 83 -4.77 13.03 -6.79
CA GLU A 83 -4.07 13.93 -5.89
C GLU A 83 -5.02 14.97 -5.29
N ASP A 84 -4.72 15.39 -4.06
CA ASP A 84 -5.50 16.38 -3.30
C ASP A 84 -6.97 15.98 -3.03
N THR A 85 -7.30 14.66 -3.01
CA THR A 85 -8.69 14.21 -2.86
C THR A 85 -8.96 13.25 -1.71
N ALA A 86 -7.93 12.81 -1.00
CA ALA A 86 -8.12 11.93 0.13
C ALA A 86 -8.47 12.71 1.39
N ASP A 87 -9.58 12.32 2.02
CA ASP A 87 -10.07 12.90 3.28
C ASP A 87 -10.53 11.81 4.24
N GLY A 88 -10.22 11.98 5.52
CA GLY A 88 -10.61 11.06 6.58
C GLY A 88 -9.45 10.44 7.32
N THR A 89 -9.71 9.31 7.96
CA THR A 89 -8.75 8.62 8.84
C THR A 89 -8.43 7.24 8.33
N PHE A 90 -7.15 6.90 8.32
CA PHE A 90 -6.69 5.52 8.14
C PHE A 90 -6.00 5.06 9.43
N VAL A 91 -6.42 3.91 9.97
CA VAL A 91 -5.81 3.31 11.15
C VAL A 91 -4.93 2.14 10.73
N ALA A 92 -3.62 2.29 10.90
CA ALA A 92 -2.63 1.25 10.67
C ALA A 92 -2.42 0.45 11.96
N ASP A 93 -2.75 -0.84 11.93
CA ASP A 93 -2.75 -1.72 13.10
C ASP A 93 -1.97 -3.04 12.91
N SER A 94 -1.27 -3.16 11.79
CA SER A 94 -0.56 -4.40 11.47
C SER A 94 0.93 -4.16 11.20
N PHE A 95 1.27 -3.40 10.16
CA PHE A 95 2.64 -3.34 9.66
C PHE A 95 2.96 -1.99 9.03
N GLY A 96 4.20 -1.54 9.20
CA GLY A 96 4.74 -0.36 8.52
C GLY A 96 6.16 -0.58 8.00
N GLN A 97 6.45 -0.02 6.84
CA GLN A 97 7.81 0.01 6.27
C GLN A 97 8.05 1.30 5.50
N VAL A 98 9.33 1.63 5.35
CA VAL A 98 9.79 2.67 4.44
C VAL A 98 10.58 2.00 3.31
N VAL A 99 10.28 2.38 2.08
CA VAL A 99 10.96 1.86 0.90
C VAL A 99 11.61 3.04 0.17
N TYR A 100 12.93 3.01 0.03
CA TYR A 100 13.65 3.91 -0.87
C TYR A 100 13.83 3.26 -2.25
N ILE A 101 14.16 4.07 -3.24
CA ILE A 101 14.37 3.60 -4.64
C ILE A 101 15.44 2.49 -4.71
N ASP A 102 16.45 2.54 -3.87
CA ASP A 102 17.50 1.52 -3.77
C ASP A 102 17.10 0.26 -2.98
N GLY A 103 15.85 0.21 -2.51
CA GLY A 103 15.31 -0.90 -1.70
C GLY A 103 15.77 -0.87 -0.24
N SER A 104 16.51 0.14 0.18
CA SER A 104 16.86 0.39 1.58
C SER A 104 15.74 1.15 2.29
N GLY A 105 15.84 1.29 3.58
CA GLY A 105 14.95 2.11 4.40
C GLY A 105 14.71 1.51 5.78
N PRO A 106 14.39 2.36 6.76
CA PRO A 106 14.08 1.87 8.09
C PRO A 106 12.77 1.08 8.08
N GLN A 107 12.77 -0.06 8.75
CA GLN A 107 11.57 -0.85 8.95
C GLN A 107 10.86 -0.38 10.23
N ILE A 108 9.56 -0.15 10.16
CA ILE A 108 8.72 0.00 11.35
C ILE A 108 8.40 -1.40 11.89
N GLY A 109 8.14 -2.33 11.00
CA GLY A 109 7.82 -3.71 11.34
C GLY A 109 6.37 -3.86 11.80
N LEU A 110 6.11 -4.82 12.68
CA LEU A 110 4.79 -4.99 13.30
C LEU A 110 4.47 -3.78 14.19
N ILE A 111 3.28 -3.25 14.01
CA ILE A 111 2.76 -2.14 14.79
C ILE A 111 2.22 -2.70 16.12
N SER A 112 2.74 -2.19 17.23
CA SER A 112 2.36 -2.64 18.58
C SER A 112 1.11 -1.95 19.10
N GLU A 113 0.88 -0.71 18.70
CA GLU A 113 -0.27 0.11 19.04
C GLU A 113 -0.79 0.80 17.77
N PRO A 114 -2.10 0.76 17.48
CA PRO A 114 -2.64 1.36 16.26
C PRO A 114 -2.19 2.81 16.05
N ILE A 115 -1.87 3.15 14.82
CA ILE A 115 -1.47 4.49 14.40
C ILE A 115 -2.62 5.10 13.58
N GLU A 116 -3.19 6.20 14.05
CA GLU A 116 -4.20 6.94 13.31
C GLU A 116 -3.54 8.00 12.42
N LEU A 117 -3.84 7.94 11.14
CA LEU A 117 -3.34 8.83 10.11
C LEU A 117 -4.50 9.65 9.57
N HIS A 118 -4.49 10.97 9.83
CA HIS A 118 -5.56 11.87 9.40
C HIS A 118 -5.18 12.60 8.12
N PHE A 119 -6.05 12.51 7.12
CA PHE A 119 -5.85 13.09 5.80
C PHE A 119 -6.82 14.23 5.54
N THR A 120 -6.29 15.28 4.93
CA THR A 120 -7.07 16.39 4.38
C THR A 120 -6.51 16.79 3.03
N ASN A 121 -7.36 16.84 2.01
CA ASN A 121 -6.96 17.19 0.65
C ASN A 121 -5.72 16.40 0.19
N GLY A 122 -5.74 15.09 0.37
CA GLY A 122 -4.69 14.17 -0.07
C GLY A 122 -3.40 14.18 0.74
N ASN A 123 -3.29 15.00 1.79
CA ASN A 123 -2.10 15.10 2.63
C ASN A 123 -2.37 14.56 4.03
N LEU A 124 -1.41 13.83 4.57
CA LEU A 124 -1.35 13.49 5.97
C LEU A 124 -1.09 14.75 6.79
N VAL A 125 -2.05 15.16 7.61
CA VAL A 125 -2.00 16.39 8.39
C VAL A 125 -1.77 16.16 9.88
N GLU A 126 -2.10 14.96 10.37
CA GLU A 126 -1.96 14.61 11.78
C GLU A 126 -1.70 13.10 11.92
N ILE A 127 -0.87 12.75 12.88
CA ILE A 127 -0.57 11.36 13.29
C ILE A 127 -0.86 11.26 14.77
N ASN A 128 -1.84 10.44 15.13
CA ASN A 128 -2.17 10.14 16.51
C ASN A 128 -1.83 8.70 16.80
N ALA A 129 -0.98 8.45 17.76
CA ALA A 129 -0.78 7.11 18.28
C ALA A 129 0.36 6.93 19.26
N GLY A 130 0.49 5.69 19.75
CA GLY A 130 1.49 5.19 20.67
C GLY A 130 2.94 5.24 20.16
N ARG A 131 3.77 4.36 20.71
CA ARG A 131 5.25 4.39 20.53
C ARG A 131 5.75 4.38 19.08
N ASP A 132 4.99 3.74 18.19
CA ASP A 132 5.42 3.60 16.79
C ASP A 132 5.24 4.89 15.98
N SER A 133 4.43 5.85 16.47
CA SER A 133 4.20 7.13 15.82
C SER A 133 5.44 8.03 15.81
N ASP A 134 6.27 7.99 16.85
CA ASP A 134 7.48 8.83 16.93
C ASP A 134 8.42 8.52 15.77
N ARG A 135 8.60 7.24 15.48
CA ARG A 135 9.45 6.81 14.36
C ARG A 135 8.88 7.22 13.00
N LEU A 136 7.55 7.11 12.82
CA LEU A 136 6.90 7.60 11.61
C LEU A 136 7.05 9.10 11.46
N ASN A 137 6.89 9.85 12.54
CA ASN A 137 7.12 11.30 12.56
C ASN A 137 8.55 11.69 12.19
N GLU A 138 9.55 10.94 12.67
CA GLU A 138 10.96 11.15 12.28
C GLU A 138 11.17 10.93 10.79
N ILE A 139 10.60 9.87 10.23
CA ILE A 139 10.69 9.56 8.80
C ILE A 139 10.07 10.69 7.96
N ILE A 140 8.88 11.15 8.36
CA ILE A 140 8.19 12.24 7.64
C ILE A 140 8.97 13.55 7.74
N LYS A 141 9.53 13.87 8.91
CA LYS A 141 10.38 15.08 9.07
C LYS A 141 11.66 15.04 8.23
N ALA A 142 12.19 13.85 7.97
CA ALA A 142 13.38 13.66 7.12
C ALA A 142 13.06 13.70 5.61
N GLY A 143 11.80 13.54 5.23
CA GLY A 143 11.35 13.55 3.86
C GLY A 143 11.19 14.96 3.28
N ASP A 144 10.89 15.03 1.99
CA ASP A 144 10.58 16.29 1.33
C ASP A 144 9.10 16.69 1.52
N LYS A 145 8.70 17.80 0.89
CA LYS A 145 7.32 18.34 0.99
C LYS A 145 6.21 17.41 0.51
N ASN A 146 6.55 16.34 -0.24
CA ASN A 146 5.58 15.43 -0.83
C ASN A 146 5.43 14.13 0.01
N VAL A 147 6.30 13.92 0.99
CA VAL A 147 6.29 12.70 1.82
C VAL A 147 4.95 12.43 2.52
N THR A 148 4.12 13.45 2.73
CA THR A 148 2.80 13.34 3.36
C THR A 148 1.67 13.01 2.40
N ARG A 149 1.92 12.95 1.09
CA ARG A 149 0.86 12.70 0.10
C ARG A 149 0.44 11.25 0.10
N LEU A 150 -0.87 11.02 0.07
CA LEU A 150 -1.41 9.69 -0.18
C LEU A 150 -1.12 9.29 -1.64
N ALA A 151 -0.30 8.25 -1.80
CA ALA A 151 0.21 7.82 -3.10
C ALA A 151 -0.44 6.53 -3.61
N GLU A 152 -0.89 5.66 -2.72
CA GLU A 152 -1.42 4.34 -3.05
C GLU A 152 -2.47 3.89 -2.04
N LEU A 153 -3.46 3.15 -2.54
CA LEU A 153 -4.32 2.26 -1.76
C LEU A 153 -4.17 0.85 -2.34
N GLY A 154 -3.67 -0.08 -1.55
CA GLY A 154 -3.57 -1.49 -1.92
C GLY A 154 -4.55 -2.36 -1.13
N ILE A 155 -5.07 -3.39 -1.79
CA ILE A 155 -5.99 -4.37 -1.20
C ILE A 155 -5.37 -5.75 -1.34
N GLY A 156 -5.05 -6.39 -0.23
CA GLY A 156 -4.46 -7.73 -0.19
C GLY A 156 -5.45 -8.81 -0.66
N THR A 157 -4.97 -9.72 -1.49
CA THR A 157 -5.78 -10.79 -2.10
C THR A 157 -5.22 -12.19 -1.89
N ASN A 158 -4.01 -12.31 -1.32
CA ASN A 158 -3.33 -13.59 -1.14
C ASN A 158 -3.80 -14.29 0.14
N PRO A 159 -4.47 -15.47 0.01
CA PRO A 159 -4.98 -16.19 1.18
C PRO A 159 -3.90 -16.88 2.01
N MET A 160 -2.69 -17.02 1.48
CA MET A 160 -1.56 -17.68 2.16
C MET A 160 -0.62 -16.70 2.84
N ALA A 161 -0.79 -15.39 2.60
CA ALA A 161 0.04 -14.36 3.19
C ALA A 161 -0.14 -14.28 4.71
N ARG A 162 0.98 -14.11 5.42
CA ARG A 162 1.07 -14.13 6.90
C ARG A 162 1.26 -12.71 7.44
N GLU A 163 1.02 -12.55 8.72
CA GLU A 163 1.34 -11.35 9.48
C GLU A 163 2.69 -11.53 10.19
N ILE A 164 3.74 -11.05 9.57
CA ILE A 164 5.11 -11.30 10.00
C ILE A 164 5.97 -10.04 10.14
N GLY A 165 5.36 -8.84 10.02
CA GLY A 165 6.08 -7.57 10.09
C GLY A 165 6.95 -7.27 8.87
N HIS A 166 6.60 -7.83 7.73
CA HIS A 166 7.33 -7.76 6.48
C HIS A 166 6.40 -7.43 5.31
N VAL A 167 6.97 -7.25 4.11
CA VAL A 167 6.21 -6.93 2.89
C VAL A 167 5.06 -7.92 2.61
N GLU A 168 5.13 -9.14 3.11
CA GLU A 168 4.08 -10.14 3.00
C GLU A 168 2.76 -9.67 3.63
N ASN A 169 2.81 -8.86 4.70
CA ASN A 169 1.62 -8.35 5.38
C ASN A 169 0.66 -7.65 4.43
N LYS A 170 1.19 -6.86 3.49
CA LYS A 170 0.37 -6.08 2.55
C LYS A 170 -0.42 -6.93 1.57
N PHE A 171 -0.01 -8.17 1.34
CA PHE A 171 -0.69 -9.09 0.42
C PHE A 171 -1.81 -9.90 1.08
N ARG A 172 -1.94 -9.88 2.40
CA ARG A 172 -2.94 -10.68 3.13
C ARG A 172 -4.35 -10.39 2.61
N LYS A 173 -5.06 -11.47 2.25
CA LYS A 173 -6.44 -11.36 1.79
C LYS A 173 -7.33 -10.69 2.83
N GLY A 174 -8.04 -9.64 2.40
CA GLY A 174 -8.98 -8.91 3.24
C GLY A 174 -8.36 -7.78 4.06
N THR A 175 -7.08 -7.46 3.83
CA THR A 175 -6.44 -6.27 4.39
C THR A 175 -6.39 -5.15 3.37
N ALA A 176 -6.21 -3.93 3.85
CA ALA A 176 -5.87 -2.77 3.04
C ALA A 176 -4.60 -2.13 3.61
N HIS A 177 -3.83 -1.50 2.73
CA HIS A 177 -2.70 -0.66 3.12
C HIS A 177 -2.69 0.61 2.28
N ILE A 178 -1.98 1.59 2.76
CA ILE A 178 -1.72 2.84 2.04
C ILE A 178 -0.21 3.06 1.92
N ALA A 179 0.20 3.80 0.89
CA ALA A 179 1.55 4.35 0.81
C ALA A 179 1.49 5.88 0.74
N LEU A 180 2.53 6.50 1.30
CA LEU A 180 2.75 7.94 1.26
C LEU A 180 3.97 8.25 0.38
N GLY A 181 3.98 9.42 -0.23
CA GLY A 181 5.11 9.93 -0.98
C GLY A 181 5.02 9.68 -2.49
N ASP A 182 6.05 9.06 -3.04
CA ASP A 182 6.20 8.86 -4.48
C ASP A 182 5.43 7.65 -5.01
N ASN A 183 4.73 7.83 -6.12
CA ASN A 183 4.01 6.76 -6.81
C ASN A 183 4.37 6.66 -8.31
N HIS A 184 5.49 7.24 -8.73
CA HIS A 184 5.84 7.30 -10.16
C HIS A 184 5.97 5.92 -10.81
N LEU A 185 6.39 4.90 -10.06
CA LEU A 185 6.53 3.54 -10.56
C LEU A 185 5.18 2.86 -10.83
N ILE A 186 4.15 3.24 -10.08
CA ILE A 186 2.82 2.65 -10.18
C ILE A 186 1.80 3.58 -10.87
N GLY A 187 2.07 4.87 -10.85
CA GLY A 187 1.22 5.91 -11.42
C GLY A 187 1.31 6.06 -12.93
N TRP A 188 2.17 5.32 -13.64
CA TRP A 188 2.39 5.42 -15.09
C TRP A 188 2.66 6.84 -15.55
N GLY A 189 3.49 7.56 -14.79
CA GLY A 189 3.79 8.96 -15.05
C GLY A 189 2.61 9.91 -14.77
N ALA A 190 1.66 9.48 -13.94
CA ALA A 190 0.54 10.32 -13.50
C ALA A 190 1.01 11.52 -12.70
N VAL A 191 2.11 11.37 -11.98
CA VAL A 191 2.63 12.38 -11.06
C VAL A 191 3.51 13.42 -11.78
N LYS A 192 3.12 13.85 -12.95
CA LYS A 192 3.78 15.02 -13.58
C LYS A 192 3.53 16.33 -12.82
N LYS A 193 2.52 16.37 -11.94
CA LYS A 193 2.13 17.60 -11.24
C LYS A 193 3.13 18.01 -10.16
N TYR A 194 3.84 17.06 -9.56
CA TYR A 194 4.71 17.32 -8.41
C TYR A 194 6.21 17.13 -8.69
N GLY A 195 6.60 16.77 -9.92
CA GLY A 195 7.99 16.77 -10.38
C GLY A 195 8.93 16.00 -9.46
N TRP A 196 8.96 14.69 -9.64
CA TRP A 196 10.02 13.84 -9.11
C TRP A 196 11.15 13.72 -10.13
#